data_f4b7140edf5c9186ba6ddedfed068f80
#
_entry.id   f4b7140edf5c9186ba6ddedfed068f80
#
_cell.length_a   1.000
_cell.length_b   1.000
_cell.length_c   1.000
_cell.angle_alpha   90.00
_cell.angle_beta   90.00
_cell.angle_gamma   90.00
#
_symmetry.space_group_name_H-M   'P 1'
#
loop_
_entity.id
_entity.type
_entity.pdbx_description
1 polymer ?
#
loop_
_entity_poly.entity_id
_entity_poly.type
_entity_poly.pdbx_seq_one_letter_code
_entity_poly.pdbx_strand_id
1 'polypeptide(L)'
;MKILRAAGRRVRAFVHERDARSRYLEDLGAEVVEGDLQDFDAVSAAMVGVTAAYFCYPIAPGGLLQATALFAQAASEAGVHAVVNMSQISARREAASNAARQHWIAERLLDRTALITTHLRPTFFLEWTNWAWVRRDTEGILRLPFADGRHAPIGGRDQAKVIAAILQNPDSHDRQIYPLFGAEELDYNGIADKVQHALGLPVRYEPIDIPVFAASLTARGATPFLVQHLSHVAHDYRDGIFAGMNNLVEVISGSKPMTVEEYVISTRSKFDTNGRYAVEDVLLATA
;
A
#
# COMPACT_ATOMS: atom_id res chain seq x y z
N MET A 1 -11.62 -0.57 -8.29
CA MET A 1 -13.05 -0.24 -8.43
C MET A 1 -13.37 0.40 -9.79
N LYS A 2 -13.01 1.69 -10.04
CA LYS A 2 -13.33 2.39 -11.32
C LYS A 2 -13.00 1.59 -12.58
N ILE A 3 -11.83 0.96 -12.64
CA ILE A 3 -11.36 0.20 -13.80
C ILE A 3 -12.28 -1.00 -14.07
N LEU A 4 -12.63 -1.77 -13.04
CA LEU A 4 -13.50 -2.92 -13.17
C LEU A 4 -14.94 -2.51 -13.56
N ARG A 5 -15.45 -1.41 -13.00
CA ARG A 5 -16.76 -0.87 -13.37
C ARG A 5 -16.80 -0.39 -14.83
N ALA A 6 -15.73 0.32 -15.26
CA ALA A 6 -15.59 0.73 -16.66
C ALA A 6 -15.50 -0.46 -17.63
N ALA A 7 -14.97 -1.60 -17.18
CA ALA A 7 -14.95 -2.87 -17.92
C ALA A 7 -16.28 -3.66 -17.80
N GLY A 8 -17.35 -3.07 -17.29
CA GLY A 8 -18.67 -3.71 -17.17
C GLY A 8 -18.77 -4.78 -16.06
N ARG A 9 -17.78 -4.91 -15.19
CA ARG A 9 -17.79 -5.90 -14.11
C ARG A 9 -18.67 -5.41 -12.96
N ARG A 10 -19.48 -6.31 -12.38
CA ARG A 10 -20.12 -6.04 -11.08
C ARG A 10 -19.04 -6.07 -10.01
N VAL A 11 -19.10 -5.14 -9.06
CA VAL A 11 -18.09 -5.04 -7.98
C VAL A 11 -18.84 -4.89 -6.66
N ARG A 12 -18.49 -5.73 -5.70
CA ARG A 12 -18.89 -5.63 -4.30
C ARG A 12 -17.71 -5.09 -3.49
N ALA A 13 -17.96 -4.08 -2.67
CA ALA A 13 -17.02 -3.51 -1.74
C ALA A 13 -17.43 -3.88 -0.32
N PHE A 14 -16.60 -4.70 0.34
CA PHE A 14 -16.76 -5.01 1.75
C PHE A 14 -16.05 -3.93 2.57
N VAL A 15 -16.78 -3.23 3.42
CA VAL A 15 -16.29 -2.09 4.23
C VAL A 15 -16.55 -2.32 5.71
N HIS A 16 -15.66 -1.83 6.57
CA HIS A 16 -15.83 -1.99 8.01
C HIS A 16 -17.00 -1.15 8.56
N GLU A 17 -17.19 0.04 7.99
CA GLU A 17 -18.28 0.96 8.35
C GLU A 17 -18.73 1.78 7.12
N ARG A 18 -19.97 2.27 7.15
CA ARG A 18 -20.48 3.18 6.12
C ARG A 18 -20.14 4.62 6.44
N ASP A 19 -19.33 5.25 5.59
CA ASP A 19 -18.90 6.64 5.69
C ASP A 19 -18.93 7.36 4.32
N ALA A 20 -18.31 8.53 4.21
CA ALA A 20 -18.21 9.25 2.95
C ALA A 20 -17.45 8.48 1.86
N ARG A 21 -16.49 7.62 2.26
CA ARG A 21 -15.71 6.78 1.32
C ARG A 21 -16.58 5.67 0.76
N SER A 22 -17.41 5.02 1.57
CA SER A 22 -18.32 3.98 1.11
C SER A 22 -19.40 4.54 0.20
N ARG A 23 -19.96 5.71 0.50
CA ARG A 23 -20.90 6.43 -0.40
C ARG A 23 -20.27 6.70 -1.77
N TYR A 24 -19.02 7.16 -1.80
CA TYR A 24 -18.30 7.33 -3.07
C TYR A 24 -18.16 6.03 -3.87
N LEU A 25 -18.04 4.86 -3.22
CA LEU A 25 -18.02 3.57 -3.90
C LEU A 25 -19.41 3.21 -4.48
N GLU A 26 -20.49 3.54 -3.76
CA GLU A 26 -21.87 3.39 -4.26
C GLU A 26 -22.11 4.28 -5.48
N ASP A 27 -21.66 5.54 -5.46
CA ASP A 27 -21.75 6.47 -6.60
C ASP A 27 -21.00 5.95 -7.85
N LEU A 28 -19.97 5.14 -7.66
CA LEU A 28 -19.28 4.44 -8.73
C LEU A 28 -20.01 3.17 -9.20
N GLY A 29 -21.16 2.84 -8.62
CA GLY A 29 -21.99 1.70 -8.96
C GLY A 29 -21.53 0.40 -8.31
N ALA A 30 -20.81 0.43 -7.21
CA ALA A 30 -20.50 -0.76 -6.43
C ALA A 30 -21.64 -1.13 -5.49
N GLU A 31 -21.82 -2.42 -5.26
CA GLU A 31 -22.59 -2.92 -4.13
C GLU A 31 -21.71 -2.77 -2.87
N VAL A 32 -22.17 -2.01 -1.88
CA VAL A 32 -21.43 -1.85 -0.61
C VAL A 32 -22.04 -2.74 0.46
N VAL A 33 -21.23 -3.62 1.03
CA VAL A 33 -21.58 -4.50 2.15
C VAL A 33 -20.73 -4.11 3.34
N GLU A 34 -21.39 -3.88 4.49
CA GLU A 34 -20.72 -3.55 5.76
C GLU A 34 -20.49 -4.81 6.59
N GLY A 35 -19.31 -4.90 7.23
CA GLY A 35 -18.94 -5.98 8.12
C GLY A 35 -17.48 -5.95 8.55
N ASP A 36 -17.11 -6.84 9.46
CA ASP A 36 -15.74 -7.00 9.91
C ASP A 36 -15.08 -8.20 9.21
N LEU A 37 -13.87 -8.04 8.70
CA LEU A 37 -13.07 -9.14 8.14
C LEU A 37 -12.71 -10.23 9.18
N GLN A 38 -12.93 -9.96 10.46
CA GLN A 38 -12.77 -10.92 11.55
C GLN A 38 -14.10 -11.60 11.96
N ASP A 39 -15.20 -11.29 11.27
CA ASP A 39 -16.50 -11.96 11.42
C ASP A 39 -16.73 -12.91 10.23
N PHE A 40 -16.69 -14.22 10.51
CA PHE A 40 -16.82 -15.26 9.50
C PHE A 40 -18.16 -15.21 8.76
N ASP A 41 -19.25 -14.96 9.48
CA ASP A 41 -20.60 -14.95 8.89
C ASP A 41 -20.77 -13.75 7.95
N ALA A 42 -20.26 -12.57 8.36
CA ALA A 42 -20.25 -11.38 7.52
C ALA A 42 -19.40 -11.57 6.25
N VAL A 43 -18.20 -12.16 6.39
CA VAL A 43 -17.32 -12.45 5.24
C VAL A 43 -17.96 -13.48 4.32
N SER A 44 -18.55 -14.56 4.86
CA SER A 44 -19.22 -15.61 4.08
C SER A 44 -20.41 -15.06 3.30
N ALA A 45 -21.25 -14.23 3.93
CA ALA A 45 -22.36 -13.57 3.24
C ALA A 45 -21.87 -12.66 2.10
N ALA A 46 -20.75 -11.94 2.33
CA ALA A 46 -20.16 -11.08 1.31
C ALA A 46 -19.55 -11.85 0.12
N MET A 47 -19.18 -13.14 0.29
CA MET A 47 -18.62 -13.97 -0.78
C MET A 47 -19.66 -14.58 -1.71
N VAL A 48 -20.92 -14.58 -1.37
CA VAL A 48 -21.98 -15.18 -2.21
C VAL A 48 -21.99 -14.58 -3.61
N GLY A 49 -21.74 -15.42 -4.63
CA GLY A 49 -21.74 -15.02 -6.04
C GLY A 49 -20.49 -14.24 -6.49
N VAL A 50 -19.47 -14.17 -5.65
CA VAL A 50 -18.15 -13.59 -6.01
C VAL A 50 -17.33 -14.63 -6.77
N THR A 51 -16.76 -14.25 -7.90
CA THR A 51 -15.90 -15.12 -8.71
C THR A 51 -14.42 -14.85 -8.49
N ALA A 52 -14.05 -13.60 -8.22
CA ALA A 52 -12.66 -13.22 -7.92
C ALA A 52 -12.64 -12.10 -6.88
N ALA A 53 -11.68 -12.12 -5.98
CA ALA A 53 -11.60 -11.15 -4.88
C ALA A 53 -10.20 -10.51 -4.76
N TYR A 54 -10.18 -9.25 -4.37
CA TYR A 54 -8.98 -8.56 -3.89
C TYR A 54 -9.03 -8.48 -2.37
N PHE A 55 -8.02 -9.05 -1.72
CA PHE A 55 -7.88 -9.05 -0.27
C PHE A 55 -6.79 -8.08 0.17
N CYS A 56 -7.14 -7.19 1.09
CA CYS A 56 -6.21 -6.24 1.73
C CYS A 56 -6.64 -6.03 3.19
N TYR A 57 -5.72 -6.20 4.11
CA TYR A 57 -5.95 -5.94 5.53
C TYR A 57 -5.05 -4.80 6.02
N PRO A 58 -5.53 -3.87 6.86
CA PRO A 58 -4.73 -2.77 7.38
C PRO A 58 -3.58 -3.26 8.28
N ILE A 59 -2.54 -2.44 8.43
CA ILE A 59 -1.46 -2.68 9.40
C ILE A 59 -2.00 -2.42 10.82
N ALA A 60 -2.55 -3.46 11.42
CA ALA A 60 -3.17 -3.42 12.75
C ALA A 60 -2.73 -4.63 13.60
N PRO A 61 -2.70 -4.51 14.91
CA PRO A 61 -2.32 -5.63 15.78
C PRO A 61 -3.34 -6.79 15.67
N GLY A 62 -2.82 -8.01 15.52
CA GLY A 62 -3.56 -9.26 15.71
C GLY A 62 -4.54 -9.68 14.62
N GLY A 63 -4.93 -8.82 13.69
CA GLY A 63 -6.05 -9.10 12.79
C GLY A 63 -5.71 -9.80 11.47
N LEU A 64 -4.54 -9.54 10.87
CA LEU A 64 -4.24 -9.99 9.50
C LEU A 64 -4.34 -11.52 9.34
N LEU A 65 -3.74 -12.30 10.23
CA LEU A 65 -3.73 -13.76 10.08
C LEU A 65 -5.11 -14.36 10.30
N GLN A 66 -5.87 -13.87 11.29
CA GLN A 66 -7.24 -14.28 11.52
C GLN A 66 -8.12 -13.93 10.33
N ALA A 67 -8.11 -12.67 9.88
CA ALA A 67 -8.88 -12.23 8.72
C ALA A 67 -8.51 -13.03 7.46
N THR A 68 -7.21 -13.34 7.24
CA THR A 68 -6.78 -14.17 6.12
C THR A 68 -7.36 -15.57 6.19
N ALA A 69 -7.36 -16.21 7.37
CA ALA A 69 -7.89 -17.56 7.54
C ALA A 69 -9.42 -17.60 7.32
N LEU A 70 -10.16 -16.66 7.90
CA LEU A 70 -11.61 -16.54 7.72
C LEU A 70 -11.98 -16.24 6.26
N PHE A 71 -11.27 -15.31 5.63
CA PHE A 71 -11.43 -14.99 4.22
C PHE A 71 -11.15 -16.20 3.32
N ALA A 72 -10.04 -16.91 3.56
CA ALA A 72 -9.67 -18.08 2.76
C ALA A 72 -10.71 -19.19 2.84
N GLN A 73 -11.24 -19.45 4.04
CA GLN A 73 -12.31 -20.44 4.25
C GLN A 73 -13.60 -20.02 3.56
N ALA A 74 -14.08 -18.79 3.80
CA ALA A 74 -15.30 -18.29 3.20
C ALA A 74 -15.24 -18.24 1.67
N ALA A 75 -14.10 -17.80 1.10
CA ALA A 75 -13.88 -17.79 -0.34
C ALA A 75 -13.90 -19.22 -0.93
N SER A 76 -13.30 -20.19 -0.24
CA SER A 76 -13.29 -21.59 -0.67
C SER A 76 -14.69 -22.19 -0.64
N GLU A 77 -15.46 -21.97 0.42
CA GLU A 77 -16.85 -22.45 0.54
C GLU A 77 -17.79 -21.83 -0.49
N ALA A 78 -17.59 -20.55 -0.80
CA ALA A 78 -18.37 -19.83 -1.80
C ALA A 78 -18.00 -20.16 -3.25
N GLY A 79 -16.94 -20.96 -3.48
CA GLY A 79 -16.44 -21.30 -4.81
C GLY A 79 -15.80 -20.12 -5.54
N VAL A 80 -15.21 -19.18 -4.82
CA VAL A 80 -14.40 -18.12 -5.41
C VAL A 80 -13.26 -18.76 -6.21
N HIS A 81 -13.05 -18.31 -7.44
CA HIS A 81 -12.05 -18.89 -8.32
C HIS A 81 -10.63 -18.33 -8.03
N ALA A 82 -10.52 -17.01 -7.79
CA ALA A 82 -9.22 -16.37 -7.66
C ALA A 82 -9.17 -15.27 -6.60
N VAL A 83 -8.00 -15.11 -6.00
CA VAL A 83 -7.69 -14.08 -5.00
C VAL A 83 -6.42 -13.35 -5.38
N VAL A 84 -6.50 -12.02 -5.44
CA VAL A 84 -5.33 -11.13 -5.45
C VAL A 84 -5.12 -10.60 -4.04
N ASN A 85 -4.01 -10.97 -3.41
CA ASN A 85 -3.68 -10.58 -2.05
C ASN A 85 -2.67 -9.42 -2.04
N MET A 86 -2.99 -8.34 -1.32
CA MET A 86 -2.04 -7.27 -1.04
C MET A 86 -1.09 -7.70 0.07
N SER A 87 0.16 -7.89 -0.29
CA SER A 87 1.27 -8.14 0.62
C SER A 87 2.18 -6.90 0.69
N GLN A 88 3.46 -7.07 0.92
CA GLN A 88 4.46 -6.00 0.92
C GLN A 88 5.85 -6.53 0.54
N ILE A 89 6.71 -5.65 0.01
CA ILE A 89 8.06 -6.02 -0.46
C ILE A 89 8.93 -6.63 0.66
N SER A 90 8.76 -6.18 1.89
CA SER A 90 9.51 -6.67 3.05
C SER A 90 8.98 -7.98 3.66
N ALA A 91 7.91 -8.58 3.06
CA ALA A 91 7.34 -9.83 3.54
C ALA A 91 8.31 -11.00 3.39
N ARG A 92 8.89 -11.46 4.50
CA ARG A 92 9.82 -12.60 4.58
C ARG A 92 9.79 -13.25 5.95
N ARG A 93 10.26 -14.49 6.05
CA ARG A 93 10.26 -15.28 7.28
C ARG A 93 11.06 -14.59 8.39
N GLU A 94 12.21 -14.05 8.04
CA GLU A 94 13.20 -13.45 8.93
C GLU A 94 12.93 -11.95 9.20
N ALA A 95 11.81 -11.39 8.70
CA ALA A 95 11.50 -9.99 8.92
C ALA A 95 11.44 -9.65 10.40
N ALA A 96 12.13 -8.59 10.81
CA ALA A 96 12.05 -8.07 12.17
C ALA A 96 10.70 -7.36 12.42
N SER A 97 10.10 -6.79 11.38
CA SER A 97 8.74 -6.27 11.44
C SER A 97 7.71 -7.39 11.64
N ASN A 98 6.88 -7.28 12.69
CA ASN A 98 5.80 -8.22 12.94
C ASN A 98 4.78 -8.25 11.79
N ALA A 99 4.41 -7.08 11.25
CA ALA A 99 3.48 -7.00 10.12
C ALA A 99 4.06 -7.64 8.85
N ALA A 100 5.34 -7.42 8.54
CA ALA A 100 5.98 -8.05 7.39
C ALA A 100 6.02 -9.58 7.51
N ARG A 101 6.29 -10.10 8.69
CA ARG A 101 6.25 -11.54 8.97
C ARG A 101 4.83 -12.10 8.87
N GLN A 102 3.83 -11.37 9.37
CA GLN A 102 2.43 -11.76 9.23
C GLN A 102 1.99 -11.81 7.76
N HIS A 103 2.40 -10.86 6.92
CA HIS A 103 2.13 -10.90 5.48
C HIS A 103 2.74 -12.13 4.82
N TRP A 104 3.99 -12.47 5.17
CA TRP A 104 4.62 -13.70 4.66
C TRP A 104 3.84 -14.96 5.07
N ILE A 105 3.33 -15.05 6.30
CA ILE A 105 2.48 -16.17 6.76
C ILE A 105 1.12 -16.16 6.04
N ALA A 106 0.50 -14.99 5.86
CA ALA A 106 -0.78 -14.84 5.17
C ALA A 106 -0.71 -15.33 3.71
N GLU A 107 0.38 -15.04 3.00
CA GLU A 107 0.63 -15.60 1.67
C GLU A 107 0.63 -17.14 1.72
N ARG A 108 1.35 -17.73 2.67
CA ARG A 108 1.41 -19.20 2.81
C ARG A 108 0.08 -19.82 3.21
N LEU A 109 -0.78 -19.11 3.94
CA LEU A 109 -2.15 -19.57 4.24
C LEU A 109 -2.99 -19.65 2.97
N LEU A 110 -2.99 -18.58 2.18
CA LEU A 110 -3.72 -18.52 0.90
C LEU A 110 -3.20 -19.59 -0.08
N ASP A 111 -1.90 -19.78 -0.18
CA ASP A 111 -1.28 -20.78 -1.05
C ASP A 111 -1.66 -22.25 -0.70
N ARG A 112 -2.17 -22.50 0.51
CA ARG A 112 -2.65 -23.85 0.90
C ARG A 112 -4.09 -24.13 0.50
N THR A 113 -4.79 -23.15 -0.04
CA THR A 113 -6.15 -23.33 -0.58
C THR A 113 -6.11 -23.83 -2.03
N ALA A 114 -7.25 -24.25 -2.54
CA ALA A 114 -7.43 -24.56 -3.96
C ALA A 114 -7.68 -23.32 -4.83
N LEU A 115 -7.74 -22.12 -4.23
CA LEU A 115 -7.92 -20.87 -4.95
C LEU A 115 -6.69 -20.54 -5.82
N ILE A 116 -6.91 -19.95 -6.97
CA ILE A 116 -5.85 -19.26 -7.71
C ILE A 116 -5.43 -18.06 -6.86
N THR A 117 -4.15 -17.99 -6.50
CA THR A 117 -3.66 -16.93 -5.61
C THR A 117 -2.51 -16.15 -6.24
N THR A 118 -2.62 -14.82 -6.18
CA THR A 118 -1.55 -13.91 -6.60
C THR A 118 -1.21 -12.96 -5.47
N HIS A 119 0.08 -12.85 -5.11
CA HIS A 119 0.53 -11.95 -4.05
C HIS A 119 1.25 -10.76 -4.64
N LEU A 120 0.75 -9.56 -4.34
CA LEU A 120 1.38 -8.33 -4.75
C LEU A 120 2.26 -7.80 -3.63
N ARG A 121 3.53 -7.57 -3.91
CA ARG A 121 4.52 -7.02 -2.99
C ARG A 121 5.01 -5.66 -3.48
N PRO A 122 4.21 -4.60 -3.32
CA PRO A 122 4.64 -3.28 -3.73
C PRO A 122 5.80 -2.77 -2.88
N THR A 123 6.67 -1.98 -3.51
CA THR A 123 7.66 -1.15 -2.85
C THR A 123 7.00 0.05 -2.17
N PHE A 124 7.75 1.05 -1.73
CA PHE A 124 7.22 2.25 -1.10
C PHE A 124 6.34 3.04 -2.08
N PHE A 125 5.27 3.64 -1.55
CA PHE A 125 4.27 4.32 -2.36
C PHE A 125 4.65 5.77 -2.67
N LEU A 126 4.26 6.26 -3.87
CA LEU A 126 4.35 7.67 -4.22
C LEU A 126 3.65 8.58 -3.20
N GLU A 127 2.60 8.10 -2.58
CA GLU A 127 1.85 8.77 -1.53
C GLU A 127 2.71 9.20 -0.33
N TRP A 128 3.84 8.53 -0.09
CA TRP A 128 4.78 8.92 0.97
C TRP A 128 5.44 10.26 0.73
N THR A 129 5.54 10.72 -0.51
CA THR A 129 6.09 12.05 -0.82
C THR A 129 5.24 13.16 -0.20
N ASN A 130 3.90 13.04 -0.23
CA ASN A 130 3.03 14.02 0.41
C ASN A 130 2.68 13.68 1.87
N TRP A 131 2.79 12.42 2.30
CA TRP A 131 2.58 12.07 3.71
C TRP A 131 3.72 12.52 4.63
N ALA A 132 4.96 12.51 4.12
CA ALA A 132 6.16 12.93 4.84
C ALA A 132 6.53 14.40 4.59
N TRP A 133 5.69 15.13 3.84
CA TRP A 133 5.93 16.50 3.45
C TRP A 133 5.80 17.47 4.61
N VAL A 134 6.83 18.29 4.81
CA VAL A 134 6.81 19.47 5.71
C VAL A 134 6.79 20.71 4.85
N ARG A 135 5.71 21.49 4.94
CA ARG A 135 5.55 22.75 4.22
C ARG A 135 6.13 23.90 5.04
N ARG A 136 7.01 24.67 4.44
CA ARG A 136 7.46 25.98 4.92
C ARG A 136 7.11 27.06 3.91
N ASP A 137 7.16 28.31 4.31
CA ASP A 137 6.71 29.44 3.48
C ASP A 137 7.35 29.42 2.09
N THR A 138 8.66 29.23 2.01
CA THR A 138 9.46 29.30 0.78
C THR A 138 10.01 27.97 0.29
N GLU A 139 9.92 26.90 1.09
CA GLU A 139 10.46 25.58 0.74
C GLU A 139 9.57 24.43 1.19
N GLY A 140 9.84 23.25 0.64
CA GLY A 140 9.31 21.98 1.10
C GLY A 140 10.41 21.04 1.57
N ILE A 141 10.10 20.21 2.55
CA ILE A 141 11.05 19.26 3.11
C ILE A 141 10.43 17.88 3.17
N LEU A 142 11.18 16.87 2.74
CA LEU A 142 10.84 15.46 2.95
C LEU A 142 11.68 14.94 4.12
N ARG A 143 11.04 14.64 5.26
CA ARG A 143 11.72 14.14 6.47
C ARG A 143 11.35 12.68 6.73
N LEU A 144 12.28 11.78 6.43
CA LEU A 144 12.09 10.32 6.58
C LEU A 144 13.40 9.66 7.06
N PRO A 145 13.28 8.50 7.74
CA PRO A 145 14.42 7.81 8.32
C PRO A 145 15.12 6.85 7.34
N PHE A 146 15.22 7.20 6.05
CA PHE A 146 15.63 6.27 4.99
C PHE A 146 17.07 6.44 4.51
N ALA A 147 17.79 7.44 5.06
CA ALA A 147 19.18 7.75 4.69
C ALA A 147 19.35 7.84 3.15
N ASP A 148 20.30 7.12 2.59
CA ASP A 148 20.61 7.02 1.16
C ASP A 148 20.02 5.77 0.48
N GLY A 149 19.11 5.06 1.17
CA GLY A 149 18.40 3.91 0.59
C GLY A 149 17.60 4.29 -0.65
N ARG A 150 17.39 3.32 -1.53
CA ARG A 150 16.77 3.51 -2.85
C ARG A 150 15.52 2.66 -3.02
N HIS A 151 14.60 3.14 -3.84
CA HIS A 151 13.45 2.37 -4.32
C HIS A 151 12.88 3.01 -5.60
N ALA A 152 12.04 2.29 -6.30
CA ALA A 152 11.24 2.84 -7.40
C ALA A 152 9.79 3.06 -6.91
N PRO A 153 9.40 4.29 -6.48
CA PRO A 153 8.12 4.54 -5.83
C PRO A 153 6.94 4.23 -6.76
N ILE A 154 5.94 3.47 -6.26
CA ILE A 154 4.78 3.04 -7.02
C ILE A 154 3.51 3.77 -6.57
N GLY A 155 2.69 4.22 -7.52
CA GLY A 155 1.40 4.87 -7.21
C GLY A 155 0.28 3.86 -6.95
N GLY A 156 -0.65 4.22 -6.05
CA GLY A 156 -1.86 3.42 -5.81
C GLY A 156 -2.70 3.21 -7.08
N ARG A 157 -2.65 4.13 -8.05
CA ARG A 157 -3.31 3.97 -9.36
C ARG A 157 -2.72 2.83 -10.18
N ASP A 158 -1.40 2.67 -10.16
CA ASP A 158 -0.71 1.63 -10.92
C ASP A 158 -0.94 0.25 -10.29
N GLN A 159 -0.90 0.18 -8.95
CA GLN A 159 -1.32 -1.02 -8.24
C GLN A 159 -2.76 -1.41 -8.59
N ALA A 160 -3.69 -0.45 -8.64
CA ALA A 160 -5.08 -0.70 -9.00
C ALA A 160 -5.25 -1.23 -10.43
N LYS A 161 -4.42 -0.78 -11.40
CA LYS A 161 -4.40 -1.32 -12.77
C LYS A 161 -3.93 -2.78 -12.78
N VAL A 162 -2.85 -3.09 -12.06
CA VAL A 162 -2.32 -4.47 -11.93
C VAL A 162 -3.37 -5.38 -11.28
N ILE A 163 -3.97 -4.97 -10.15
CA ILE A 163 -5.03 -5.72 -9.49
C ILE A 163 -6.20 -6.00 -10.45
N ALA A 164 -6.65 -4.97 -11.17
CA ALA A 164 -7.78 -5.12 -12.08
C ALA A 164 -7.47 -6.03 -13.28
N ALA A 165 -6.25 -5.99 -13.81
CA ALA A 165 -5.82 -6.86 -14.89
C ALA A 165 -5.80 -8.33 -14.44
N ILE A 166 -5.21 -8.63 -13.29
CA ILE A 166 -5.13 -9.98 -12.74
C ILE A 166 -6.54 -10.52 -12.41
N LEU A 167 -7.40 -9.73 -11.77
CA LEU A 167 -8.78 -10.15 -11.46
C LEU A 167 -9.61 -10.47 -12.70
N GLN A 168 -9.27 -9.91 -13.86
CA GLN A 168 -9.97 -10.17 -15.11
C GLN A 168 -9.44 -11.43 -15.83
N ASN A 169 -8.19 -11.80 -15.62
CA ASN A 169 -7.53 -12.97 -16.25
C ASN A 169 -6.61 -13.68 -15.23
N PRO A 170 -7.14 -14.31 -14.18
CA PRO A 170 -6.33 -14.76 -13.05
C PRO A 170 -5.49 -16.02 -13.32
N ASP A 171 -5.89 -16.86 -14.28
CA ASP A 171 -5.33 -18.21 -14.44
C ASP A 171 -3.81 -18.21 -14.71
N SER A 172 -3.31 -17.24 -15.47
CA SER A 172 -1.89 -17.09 -15.78
C SER A 172 -1.06 -16.53 -14.61
N HIS A 173 -1.71 -16.14 -13.52
CA HIS A 173 -1.09 -15.52 -12.36
C HIS A 173 -1.12 -16.42 -11.10
N ASP A 174 -1.52 -17.69 -11.24
CA ASP A 174 -1.61 -18.61 -10.11
C ASP A 174 -0.25 -18.78 -9.42
N ARG A 175 -0.25 -18.73 -8.09
CA ARG A 175 0.94 -18.84 -7.23
C ARG A 175 2.06 -17.86 -7.53
N GLN A 176 1.75 -16.76 -8.23
CA GLN A 176 2.75 -15.75 -8.50
C GLN A 176 2.91 -14.77 -7.33
N ILE A 177 4.15 -14.37 -7.10
CA ILE A 177 4.52 -13.30 -6.17
C ILE A 177 5.15 -12.19 -7.01
N TYR A 178 4.48 -11.05 -7.10
CA TYR A 178 4.93 -9.93 -7.92
C TYR A 178 5.48 -8.79 -7.06
N PRO A 179 6.82 -8.61 -7.00
CA PRO A 179 7.37 -7.36 -6.50
C PRO A 179 7.01 -6.24 -7.49
N LEU A 180 6.29 -5.23 -7.01
CA LEU A 180 5.82 -4.14 -7.86
C LEU A 180 6.65 -2.88 -7.60
N PHE A 181 7.28 -2.39 -8.65
CA PHE A 181 8.11 -1.19 -8.66
C PHE A 181 7.48 -0.11 -9.55
N GLY A 182 7.81 1.16 -9.26
CA GLY A 182 7.39 2.31 -10.05
C GLY A 182 8.27 2.55 -11.26
N ALA A 183 8.23 3.79 -11.78
CA ALA A 183 8.82 4.14 -13.06
C ALA A 183 10.36 4.24 -13.05
N GLU A 184 10.95 4.61 -11.92
CA GLU A 184 12.37 4.92 -11.80
C GLU A 184 12.88 4.67 -10.38
N GLU A 185 14.08 4.08 -10.23
CA GLU A 185 14.70 3.86 -8.94
C GLU A 185 15.48 5.10 -8.48
N LEU A 186 15.08 5.66 -7.34
CA LEU A 186 15.60 6.89 -6.77
C LEU A 186 15.93 6.72 -5.28
N ASP A 187 16.88 7.52 -4.78
CA ASP A 187 16.95 7.87 -3.37
C ASP A 187 16.03 9.07 -3.07
N TYR A 188 15.91 9.46 -1.82
CA TYR A 188 15.04 10.58 -1.46
C TYR A 188 15.58 11.96 -1.89
N ASN A 189 16.88 12.12 -2.19
CA ASN A 189 17.38 13.33 -2.83
C ASN A 189 16.86 13.43 -4.26
N GLY A 190 16.96 12.36 -5.04
CA GLY A 190 16.38 12.30 -6.38
C GLY A 190 14.86 12.50 -6.40
N ILE A 191 14.14 11.95 -5.40
CA ILE A 191 12.69 12.23 -5.24
C ILE A 191 12.45 13.70 -4.95
N ALA A 192 13.23 14.33 -4.04
CA ALA A 192 13.10 15.75 -3.72
C ALA A 192 13.33 16.64 -4.95
N ASP A 193 14.33 16.34 -5.77
CA ASP A 193 14.60 17.06 -7.03
C ASP A 193 13.40 17.01 -7.99
N LYS A 194 12.77 15.85 -8.14
CA LYS A 194 11.58 15.67 -8.97
C LYS A 194 10.35 16.41 -8.40
N VAL A 195 10.16 16.36 -7.09
CA VAL A 195 9.10 17.12 -6.41
C VAL A 195 9.32 18.62 -6.58
N GLN A 196 10.59 19.11 -6.42
CA GLN A 196 10.97 20.50 -6.68
C GLN A 196 10.62 20.92 -8.10
N HIS A 197 10.99 20.12 -9.10
CA HIS A 197 10.70 20.41 -10.49
C HIS A 197 9.18 20.52 -10.75
N ALA A 198 8.40 19.58 -10.21
CA ALA A 198 6.95 19.54 -10.40
C ALA A 198 6.20 20.67 -9.66
N LEU A 199 6.67 21.08 -8.49
CA LEU A 199 6.03 22.14 -7.68
C LEU A 199 6.50 23.55 -8.07
N GLY A 200 7.72 23.68 -8.60
CA GLY A 200 8.33 24.99 -8.90
C GLY A 200 8.75 25.78 -7.67
N LEU A 201 9.12 25.08 -6.57
CA LEU A 201 9.63 25.67 -5.34
C LEU A 201 10.79 24.82 -4.81
N PRO A 202 11.75 25.37 -4.02
CA PRO A 202 12.84 24.62 -3.44
C PRO A 202 12.32 23.45 -2.60
N VAL A 203 12.89 22.26 -2.81
CA VAL A 203 12.57 21.05 -2.04
C VAL A 203 13.86 20.33 -1.70
N ARG A 204 13.99 19.89 -0.46
CA ARG A 204 15.12 19.08 -0.03
C ARG A 204 14.68 17.86 0.75
N TYR A 205 15.51 16.83 0.72
CA TYR A 205 15.41 15.72 1.64
C TYR A 205 16.25 16.02 2.89
N GLU A 206 15.68 15.71 4.04
CA GLU A 206 16.36 15.81 5.34
C GLU A 206 16.19 14.46 6.06
N PRO A 207 17.25 13.61 6.03
CA PRO A 207 17.21 12.33 6.73
C PRO A 207 17.13 12.56 8.24
N ILE A 208 16.27 11.77 8.90
CA ILE A 208 16.13 11.78 10.35
C ILE A 208 16.48 10.40 10.93
N ASP A 209 16.77 10.37 12.22
CA ASP A 209 17.01 9.10 12.90
C ASP A 209 15.73 8.31 13.12
N ILE A 210 15.85 6.98 13.08
CA ILE A 210 14.69 6.07 13.28
C ILE A 210 14.01 6.31 14.64
N PRO A 211 14.73 6.51 15.77
CA PRO A 211 14.07 6.86 17.04
C PRO A 211 13.27 8.16 17.00
N VAL A 212 13.76 9.20 16.29
CA VAL A 212 13.04 10.46 16.11
C VAL A 212 11.74 10.23 15.33
N PHE A 213 11.80 9.46 14.26
CA PHE A 213 10.62 9.08 13.48
C PHE A 213 9.62 8.28 14.33
N ALA A 214 10.07 7.28 15.08
CA ALA A 214 9.23 6.48 15.98
C ALA A 214 8.53 7.35 17.03
N ALA A 215 9.26 8.31 17.65
CA ALA A 215 8.69 9.24 18.60
C ALA A 215 7.62 10.13 17.95
N SER A 216 7.83 10.60 16.72
CA SER A 216 6.86 11.41 15.99
C SER A 216 5.56 10.63 15.69
N LEU A 217 5.68 9.36 15.30
CA LEU A 217 4.53 8.48 15.07
C LEU A 217 3.73 8.28 16.37
N THR A 218 4.41 8.01 17.48
CA THR A 218 3.78 7.86 18.81
C THR A 218 3.05 9.13 19.25
N ALA A 219 3.68 10.29 19.08
CA ALA A 219 3.07 11.58 19.42
C ALA A 219 1.80 11.88 18.60
N ARG A 220 1.67 11.28 17.40
CA ARG A 220 0.48 11.37 16.52
C ARG A 220 -0.54 10.25 16.76
N GLY A 221 -0.38 9.46 17.82
CA GLY A 221 -1.32 8.41 18.19
C GLY A 221 -1.21 7.11 17.39
N ALA A 222 -0.08 6.88 16.71
CA ALA A 222 0.16 5.59 16.08
C ALA A 222 0.26 4.48 17.13
N THR A 223 -0.36 3.32 16.83
CA THR A 223 -0.28 2.17 17.72
C THR A 223 1.16 1.66 17.84
N PRO A 224 1.56 1.04 18.98
CA PRO A 224 2.89 0.44 19.13
C PRO A 224 3.22 -0.56 18.02
N PHE A 225 2.22 -1.27 17.50
CA PHE A 225 2.38 -2.21 16.38
C PHE A 225 2.77 -1.49 15.08
N LEU A 226 2.13 -0.36 14.76
CA LEU A 226 2.46 0.44 13.59
C LEU A 226 3.83 1.11 13.73
N VAL A 227 4.17 1.63 14.93
CA VAL A 227 5.50 2.19 15.22
C VAL A 227 6.59 1.14 15.03
N GLN A 228 6.40 -0.07 15.58
CA GLN A 228 7.33 -1.20 15.40
C GLN A 228 7.48 -1.53 13.91
N HIS A 229 6.38 -1.64 13.17
CA HIS A 229 6.40 -1.93 11.74
C HIS A 229 7.22 -0.89 10.97
N LEU A 230 6.88 0.39 11.08
CA LEU A 230 7.51 1.46 10.30
C LEU A 230 8.97 1.68 10.68
N SER A 231 9.35 1.47 11.95
CA SER A 231 10.75 1.50 12.39
C SER A 231 11.58 0.39 11.72
N HIS A 232 11.06 -0.84 11.67
CA HIS A 232 11.78 -1.94 11.00
C HIS A 232 11.75 -1.81 9.48
N VAL A 233 10.69 -1.26 8.90
CA VAL A 233 10.66 -0.89 7.48
C VAL A 233 11.75 0.12 7.15
N ALA A 234 12.03 1.08 8.04
CA ALA A 234 13.13 2.03 7.84
C ALA A 234 14.51 1.34 7.86
N HIS A 235 14.72 0.33 8.71
CA HIS A 235 15.93 -0.51 8.64
C HIS A 235 15.98 -1.29 7.32
N ASP A 236 14.92 -2.01 6.97
CA ASP A 236 14.83 -2.75 5.71
C ASP A 236 15.09 -1.87 4.48
N TYR A 237 14.67 -0.60 4.55
CA TYR A 237 14.89 0.36 3.48
C TYR A 237 16.38 0.73 3.37
N ARG A 238 17.05 1.03 4.50
CA ARG A 238 18.49 1.30 4.54
C ARG A 238 19.33 0.09 4.11
N ASP A 239 18.84 -1.11 4.39
CA ASP A 239 19.47 -2.39 4.02
C ASP A 239 19.18 -2.80 2.55
N GLY A 240 18.48 -1.96 1.77
CA GLY A 240 18.25 -2.17 0.34
C GLY A 240 17.13 -3.17 0.01
N ILE A 241 16.31 -3.60 0.96
CA ILE A 241 15.17 -4.52 0.71
C ILE A 241 14.14 -3.92 -0.25
N PHE A 242 14.06 -2.60 -0.30
CA PHE A 242 13.13 -1.86 -1.17
C PHE A 242 13.72 -1.50 -2.53
N ALA A 243 15.04 -1.71 -2.72
CA ALA A 243 15.74 -1.39 -3.96
C ALA A 243 15.35 -2.34 -5.09
N GLY A 244 15.50 -1.88 -6.31
CA GLY A 244 15.28 -2.64 -7.53
C GLY A 244 14.26 -2.02 -8.46
N MET A 245 14.19 -2.60 -9.65
CA MET A 245 13.26 -2.25 -10.72
C MET A 245 12.82 -3.48 -11.49
N ASN A 246 11.64 -3.40 -12.07
CA ASN A 246 11.16 -4.31 -13.09
C ASN A 246 10.09 -3.63 -13.96
N ASN A 247 9.58 -4.33 -14.96
CA ASN A 247 8.52 -3.84 -15.84
C ASN A 247 7.16 -4.52 -15.60
N LEU A 248 6.96 -5.17 -14.44
CA LEU A 248 5.74 -5.95 -14.17
C LEU A 248 4.46 -5.10 -14.21
N VAL A 249 4.52 -3.85 -13.75
CA VAL A 249 3.36 -2.94 -13.85
C VAL A 249 2.94 -2.80 -15.32
N GLU A 250 3.87 -2.51 -16.22
CA GLU A 250 3.57 -2.34 -17.64
C GLU A 250 3.15 -3.66 -18.30
N VAL A 251 3.86 -4.74 -18.04
CA VAL A 251 3.57 -6.07 -18.62
C VAL A 251 2.17 -6.57 -18.22
N ILE A 252 1.79 -6.42 -16.95
CA ILE A 252 0.52 -6.93 -16.44
C ILE A 252 -0.63 -5.98 -16.78
N SER A 253 -0.44 -4.67 -16.63
CA SER A 253 -1.53 -3.69 -16.77
C SER A 253 -1.65 -3.08 -18.16
N GLY A 254 -0.65 -3.26 -19.04
CA GLY A 254 -0.57 -2.60 -20.34
C GLY A 254 -0.26 -1.11 -20.26
N SER A 255 0.12 -0.59 -19.10
CA SER A 255 0.38 0.85 -18.89
C SER A 255 1.68 1.06 -18.12
N LYS A 256 2.49 2.00 -18.55
CA LYS A 256 3.67 2.42 -17.79
C LYS A 256 3.27 2.93 -16.42
N PRO A 257 4.09 2.68 -15.38
CA PRO A 257 3.87 3.25 -14.06
C PRO A 257 4.04 4.77 -14.08
N MET A 258 3.32 5.45 -13.19
CA MET A 258 3.36 6.91 -13.01
C MET A 258 4.71 7.35 -12.46
N THR A 259 5.24 8.47 -12.97
CA THR A 259 6.45 9.10 -12.43
C THR A 259 6.16 9.91 -11.16
N VAL A 260 7.22 10.30 -10.44
CA VAL A 260 7.11 11.20 -9.27
C VAL A 260 6.49 12.53 -9.67
N GLU A 261 6.93 13.12 -10.78
CA GLU A 261 6.41 14.39 -11.27
C GLU A 261 4.93 14.32 -11.62
N GLU A 262 4.51 13.30 -12.35
CA GLU A 262 3.09 13.09 -12.70
C GLU A 262 2.22 12.94 -11.46
N TYR A 263 2.71 12.19 -10.44
CA TYR A 263 2.03 12.06 -9.16
C TYR A 263 1.87 13.41 -8.45
N VAL A 264 2.96 14.18 -8.33
CA VAL A 264 2.97 15.48 -7.66
C VAL A 264 2.03 16.46 -8.37
N ILE A 265 2.10 16.54 -9.70
CA ILE A 265 1.19 17.40 -10.50
C ILE A 265 -0.27 17.00 -10.26
N SER A 266 -0.59 15.70 -10.29
CA SER A 266 -1.96 15.21 -10.10
C SER A 266 -2.50 15.38 -8.69
N THR A 267 -1.63 15.60 -7.70
CA THR A 267 -1.98 15.73 -6.27
C THR A 267 -1.47 17.03 -5.66
N ARG A 268 -1.21 18.06 -6.48
CA ARG A 268 -0.54 19.31 -6.10
C ARG A 268 -1.10 19.95 -4.82
N SER A 269 -2.42 19.98 -4.67
CA SER A 269 -3.07 20.56 -3.48
C SER A 269 -2.72 19.87 -2.15
N LYS A 270 -2.23 18.63 -2.20
CA LYS A 270 -1.80 17.93 -0.98
C LYS A 270 -0.45 18.44 -0.44
N PHE A 271 0.26 19.24 -1.22
CA PHE A 271 1.54 19.85 -0.83
C PHE A 271 1.37 21.28 -0.29
N ASP A 272 0.14 21.76 -0.19
CA ASP A 272 -0.16 23.09 0.42
C ASP A 272 -0.12 23.06 1.95
N THR A 273 -0.23 21.89 2.57
CA THR A 273 -0.22 21.66 4.03
C THR A 273 0.72 20.52 4.40
N ASN A 274 1.07 20.41 5.68
CA ASN A 274 1.87 19.31 6.19
C ASN A 274 1.20 17.96 5.99
N GLY A 275 1.99 16.97 5.64
CA GLY A 275 1.54 15.60 5.43
C GLY A 275 1.25 14.86 6.75
N ARG A 276 0.55 13.73 6.63
CA ARG A 276 0.14 12.89 7.77
C ARG A 276 1.30 12.42 8.66
N TYR A 277 2.44 12.14 8.06
CA TYR A 277 3.64 11.64 8.74
C TYR A 277 4.78 12.66 8.76
N ALA A 278 4.45 13.95 8.56
CA ALA A 278 5.42 15.03 8.63
C ALA A 278 6.10 15.06 10.01
N VAL A 279 7.43 15.15 10.02
CA VAL A 279 8.21 15.35 11.25
C VAL A 279 8.62 16.82 11.29
N GLU A 280 8.00 17.59 12.17
CA GLU A 280 8.22 19.04 12.31
C GLU A 280 9.36 19.33 13.29
N ASP A 281 9.93 20.54 13.22
CA ASP A 281 11.10 20.95 14.03
C ASP A 281 10.90 20.82 15.54
N VAL A 282 9.67 20.99 16.01
CA VAL A 282 9.33 20.89 17.45
C VAL A 282 9.67 19.50 18.00
N LEU A 283 9.55 18.45 17.19
CA LEU A 283 9.88 17.09 17.61
C LEU A 283 11.38 16.80 17.55
N LEU A 284 12.12 17.53 16.70
CA LEU A 284 13.59 17.40 16.60
C LEU A 284 14.32 18.10 17.74
N ALA A 285 13.72 19.15 18.34
CA ALA A 285 14.30 19.90 19.43
C ALA A 285 14.15 19.20 20.80
N THR A 286 13.34 18.16 20.90
CA THR A 286 13.06 17.40 22.14
C THR A 286 13.70 15.99 22.17
N ALA A 287 14.41 15.60 21.13
CA ALA A 287 15.18 14.35 21.01
C ALA A 287 16.67 14.58 21.24
#